data_ba5c34217807fc842ef7677722789ade
#
_entry.id   ba5c34217807fc842ef7677722789ade
#
_cell.length_a   1.000
_cell.length_b   1.000
_cell.length_c   1.000
_cell.angle_alpha   90.00
_cell.angle_beta   90.00
_cell.angle_gamma   90.00
#
_symmetry.space_group_name_H-M   'P 1'
#
loop_
_entity.id
_entity.type
_entity.pdbx_description
1 polymer ?
#
loop_
_entity_poly.entity_id
_entity_poly.type
_entity_poly.pdbx_seq_one_letter_code
_entity_poly.pdbx_strand_id
1 'polypeptide(L)'
;MKVMCISDIHGNIEYLKKVIEKFKEEAAEKLIILGDFSSYYFSSNDFEVAEILNNMANSIIAVKGNCDNFEIDGIFNFGLTYIRNITINDKKVTLTHGHIYNRTNLPEECGQIFLSGHTHVGSIEKIGDRIIANPGSISKPRGGSSRSYIILDEECIVLKKLNDYSCN
;
A
#
# COMPACT_ATOMS: atom_id res chain seq x y z
N MET A 1 -0.55 -8.17 -16.00
CA MET A 1 0.34 -7.79 -14.88
C MET A 1 -0.37 -7.96 -13.55
N LYS A 2 0.21 -8.72 -12.62
CA LYS A 2 -0.33 -8.90 -11.26
C LYS A 2 0.36 -7.96 -10.29
N VAL A 3 -0.42 -7.23 -9.50
CA VAL A 3 0.08 -6.22 -8.56
C VAL A 3 -0.42 -6.50 -7.15
N MET A 4 0.48 -6.42 -6.16
CA MET A 4 0.12 -6.41 -4.74
C MET A 4 0.07 -4.96 -4.24
N CYS A 5 -0.94 -4.62 -3.44
CA CYS A 5 -1.06 -3.29 -2.82
C CYS A 5 -1.14 -3.43 -1.30
N ILE A 6 -0.32 -2.66 -0.61
CA ILE A 6 -0.26 -2.57 0.86
C ILE A 6 -0.28 -1.12 1.34
N SER A 7 -0.46 -0.90 2.62
CA SER A 7 -0.38 0.40 3.27
C SER A 7 0.00 0.29 4.75
N ASP A 8 0.41 1.41 5.32
CA ASP A 8 0.51 1.59 6.77
C ASP A 8 1.48 0.59 7.43
N ILE A 9 2.75 0.63 6.99
CA ILE A 9 3.87 -0.21 7.47
C ILE A 9 4.28 0.22 8.89
N HIS A 10 4.35 1.54 9.15
CA HIS A 10 4.70 2.15 10.43
C HIS A 10 5.98 1.57 11.08
N GLY A 11 7.04 1.36 10.31
CA GLY A 11 8.31 0.84 10.80
C GLY A 11 8.25 -0.62 11.27
N ASN A 12 7.21 -1.37 10.92
CA ASN A 12 7.05 -2.76 11.36
C ASN A 12 7.75 -3.72 10.41
N ILE A 13 8.98 -4.06 10.76
CA ILE A 13 9.87 -4.91 9.97
C ILE A 13 9.35 -6.34 9.86
N GLU A 14 8.79 -6.88 10.94
CA GLU A 14 8.28 -8.25 10.98
C GLU A 14 7.17 -8.47 9.93
N TYR A 15 6.16 -7.60 9.93
CA TYR A 15 5.05 -7.71 8.96
C TYR A 15 5.48 -7.31 7.54
N LEU A 16 6.45 -6.40 7.39
CA LEU A 16 7.02 -6.10 6.08
C LEU A 16 7.70 -7.35 5.49
N LYS A 17 8.50 -8.09 6.26
CA LYS A 17 9.12 -9.35 5.82
C LYS A 17 8.07 -10.38 5.39
N LYS A 18 6.99 -10.56 6.17
CA LYS A 18 5.85 -11.41 5.80
C LYS A 18 5.18 -10.98 4.48
N VAL A 19 5.02 -9.67 4.26
CA VAL A 19 4.51 -9.13 2.99
C VAL A 19 5.43 -9.48 1.83
N ILE A 20 6.75 -9.34 1.98
CA ILE A 20 7.70 -9.69 0.91
C ILE A 20 7.64 -11.19 0.57
N GLU A 21 7.47 -12.06 1.56
CA GLU A 21 7.25 -13.48 1.33
C GLU A 21 5.94 -13.71 0.54
N LYS A 22 4.84 -13.08 0.96
CA LYS A 22 3.56 -13.16 0.26
C LYS A 22 3.62 -12.57 -1.15
N PHE A 23 4.37 -11.48 -1.37
CA PHE A 23 4.60 -10.90 -2.68
C PHE A 23 5.20 -11.93 -3.66
N LYS A 24 6.17 -12.72 -3.18
CA LYS A 24 6.78 -13.82 -3.97
C LYS A 24 5.81 -14.98 -4.18
N GLU A 25 5.08 -15.41 -3.15
CA GLU A 25 4.09 -16.49 -3.22
C GLU A 25 2.94 -16.16 -4.19
N GLU A 26 2.48 -14.91 -4.20
CA GLU A 26 1.45 -14.42 -5.13
C GLU A 26 1.98 -14.25 -6.55
N ALA A 27 3.28 -14.38 -6.77
CA ALA A 27 3.95 -14.08 -8.04
C ALA A 27 3.57 -12.68 -8.58
N ALA A 28 3.47 -11.69 -7.68
CA ALA A 28 3.18 -10.31 -8.07
C ALA A 28 4.41 -9.65 -8.71
N GLU A 29 4.18 -8.85 -9.74
CA GLU A 29 5.24 -8.17 -10.50
C GLU A 29 5.58 -6.80 -9.93
N LYS A 30 4.58 -6.13 -9.33
CA LYS A 30 4.73 -4.82 -8.70
C LYS A 30 4.12 -4.81 -7.30
N LEU A 31 4.78 -4.08 -6.40
CA LEU A 31 4.30 -3.78 -5.05
C LEU A 31 3.92 -2.31 -4.98
N ILE A 32 2.64 -2.02 -4.80
CA ILE A 32 2.14 -0.68 -4.51
C ILE A 32 2.15 -0.48 -3.00
N ILE A 33 2.71 0.65 -2.55
CA ILE A 33 2.74 1.05 -1.13
C ILE A 33 2.05 2.40 -0.99
N LEU A 34 0.92 2.43 -0.28
CA LEU A 34 0.09 3.63 -0.14
C LEU A 34 0.49 4.52 1.04
N GLY A 35 1.79 4.59 1.36
CA GLY A 35 2.33 5.49 2.37
C GLY A 35 2.33 4.94 3.79
N ASP A 36 2.73 5.80 4.73
CA ASP A 36 3.00 5.51 6.12
C ASP A 36 4.00 4.36 6.29
N PHE A 37 5.17 4.55 5.68
CA PHE A 37 6.35 3.67 5.85
C PHE A 37 6.87 3.75 7.27
N SER A 38 6.97 4.97 7.79
CA SER A 38 7.44 5.31 9.11
C SER A 38 6.30 5.42 10.13
N SER A 39 6.67 5.36 11.40
CA SER A 39 5.84 5.85 12.49
C SER A 39 5.99 7.37 12.61
N TYR A 40 5.26 7.99 13.54
CA TYR A 40 5.26 9.45 13.74
C TYR A 40 6.66 10.04 14.01
N TYR A 41 7.56 9.22 14.58
CA TYR A 41 8.94 9.58 14.84
C TYR A 41 9.85 8.70 14.01
N PHE A 42 10.77 9.33 13.30
CA PHE A 42 11.80 8.64 12.55
C PHE A 42 12.71 7.83 13.49
N SER A 43 13.01 6.60 13.14
CA SER A 43 13.71 5.64 14.00
C SER A 43 14.69 4.77 13.23
N SER A 44 15.48 3.97 13.93
CA SER A 44 16.35 2.98 13.30
C SER A 44 15.60 1.96 12.44
N ASN A 45 14.34 1.66 12.78
CA ASN A 45 13.52 0.73 12.00
C ASN A 45 13.24 1.26 10.59
N ASP A 46 13.18 2.58 10.39
CA ASP A 46 12.90 3.19 9.09
C ASP A 46 14.05 2.95 8.12
N PHE A 47 15.30 2.90 8.60
CA PHE A 47 16.45 2.50 7.79
C PHE A 47 16.39 1.02 7.38
N GLU A 48 15.96 0.11 8.28
CA GLU A 48 15.79 -1.32 7.93
C GLU A 48 14.62 -1.51 6.96
N VAL A 49 13.52 -0.79 7.13
CA VAL A 49 12.41 -0.75 6.15
C VAL A 49 12.92 -0.29 4.79
N ALA A 50 13.72 0.79 4.77
CA ALA A 50 14.29 1.32 3.53
C ALA A 50 15.26 0.31 2.88
N GLU A 51 16.13 -0.35 3.64
CA GLU A 51 17.04 -1.37 3.12
C GLU A 51 16.27 -2.52 2.44
N ILE A 52 15.24 -3.04 3.12
CA ILE A 52 14.40 -4.12 2.56
C ILE A 52 13.75 -3.68 1.24
N LEU A 53 13.14 -2.50 1.22
CA LEU A 53 12.41 -2.02 0.05
C LEU A 53 13.35 -1.58 -1.09
N ASN A 54 14.50 -1.00 -0.78
CA ASN A 54 15.49 -0.60 -1.78
C ASN A 54 16.06 -1.79 -2.55
N ASN A 55 16.16 -2.96 -1.93
CA ASN A 55 16.56 -4.20 -2.60
C ASN A 55 15.59 -4.65 -3.71
N MET A 56 14.37 -4.09 -3.72
CA MET A 56 13.35 -4.35 -4.73
C MET A 56 12.75 -3.08 -5.35
N ALA A 57 13.49 -1.97 -5.33
CA ALA A 57 13.03 -0.65 -5.75
C ALA A 57 12.39 -0.62 -7.15
N ASN A 58 12.94 -1.40 -8.10
CA ASN A 58 12.41 -1.51 -9.46
C ASN A 58 10.99 -2.12 -9.52
N SER A 59 10.57 -2.83 -8.49
CA SER A 59 9.22 -3.41 -8.40
C SER A 59 8.25 -2.55 -7.58
N ILE A 60 8.72 -1.44 -7.00
CA ILE A 60 7.90 -0.60 -6.11
C ILE A 60 7.27 0.57 -6.85
N ILE A 61 6.00 0.81 -6.55
CA ILE A 61 5.25 2.03 -6.89
C ILE A 61 4.69 2.57 -5.58
N ALA A 62 5.04 3.81 -5.22
CA ALA A 62 4.70 4.29 -3.90
C ALA A 62 4.13 5.71 -3.89
N VAL A 63 3.34 6.00 -2.86
CA VAL A 63 2.91 7.36 -2.48
C VAL A 63 3.30 7.65 -1.04
N LYS A 64 3.29 8.92 -0.67
CA LYS A 64 3.67 9.43 0.65
C LYS A 64 2.46 9.49 1.58
N GLY A 65 2.62 9.01 2.82
CA GLY A 65 1.62 9.11 3.87
C GLY A 65 1.80 10.34 4.77
N ASN A 66 0.91 10.49 5.74
CA ASN A 66 0.99 11.62 6.68
C ASN A 66 2.02 11.44 7.80
N CYS A 67 2.44 10.20 8.07
CA CYS A 67 3.54 9.92 8.99
C CYS A 67 4.92 9.98 8.31
N ASP A 68 4.96 10.06 6.99
CA ASP A 68 6.19 10.08 6.20
C ASP A 68 6.70 11.53 6.11
N ASN A 69 7.60 11.89 7.02
CA ASN A 69 8.23 13.22 7.05
C ASN A 69 9.28 13.38 5.92
N PHE A 70 10.00 14.50 5.91
CA PHE A 70 11.00 14.81 4.89
C PHE A 70 12.23 13.88 4.94
N GLU A 71 12.53 13.27 6.10
CA GLU A 71 13.66 12.36 6.27
C GLU A 71 13.46 11.07 5.45
N ILE A 72 12.20 10.64 5.28
CA ILE A 72 11.82 9.48 4.45
C ILE A 72 12.19 9.69 2.97
N ASP A 73 12.11 10.90 2.45
CA ASP A 73 12.36 11.16 1.02
C ASP A 73 13.81 10.85 0.60
N GLY A 74 14.74 10.90 1.54
CA GLY A 74 16.17 10.69 1.29
C GLY A 74 16.68 9.26 1.43
N ILE A 75 15.87 8.33 1.97
CA ILE A 75 16.33 6.98 2.27
C ILE A 75 15.85 5.92 1.29
N PHE A 76 14.87 6.24 0.43
CA PHE A 76 14.35 5.32 -0.58
C PHE A 76 14.96 5.56 -1.97
N ASN A 77 15.23 4.48 -2.71
CA ASN A 77 15.70 4.50 -4.10
C ASN A 77 14.56 4.59 -5.13
N PHE A 78 13.36 4.97 -4.70
CA PHE A 78 12.19 5.20 -5.54
C PHE A 78 11.48 6.50 -5.11
N GLY A 79 10.82 7.15 -6.08
CA GLY A 79 10.18 8.45 -5.83
C GLY A 79 8.88 8.33 -5.04
N LEU A 80 8.67 9.26 -4.10
CA LEU A 80 7.45 9.43 -3.33
C LEU A 80 6.70 10.69 -3.78
N THR A 81 5.38 10.57 -3.94
CA THR A 81 4.46 11.67 -4.26
C THR A 81 3.18 11.50 -3.44
N TYR A 82 2.42 12.56 -3.18
CA TYR A 82 1.16 12.46 -2.42
C TYR A 82 0.02 11.81 -3.21
N ILE A 83 0.09 11.89 -4.53
CA ILE A 83 -0.85 11.28 -5.46
C ILE A 83 -0.09 10.77 -6.69
N ARG A 84 -0.54 9.65 -7.23
CA ARG A 84 0.02 9.08 -8.47
C ARG A 84 -1.08 8.44 -9.30
N ASN A 85 -1.13 8.80 -10.58
CA ASN A 85 -1.98 8.15 -11.56
C ASN A 85 -1.12 7.21 -12.41
N ILE A 86 -1.55 5.95 -12.53
CA ILE A 86 -0.87 4.91 -13.31
C ILE A 86 -1.90 4.12 -14.13
N THR A 87 -1.41 3.31 -15.06
CA THR A 87 -2.25 2.35 -15.78
C THR A 87 -1.83 0.93 -15.43
N ILE A 88 -2.79 0.11 -15.03
CA ILE A 88 -2.60 -1.33 -14.75
C ILE A 88 -3.63 -2.09 -15.57
N ASN A 89 -3.19 -2.97 -16.47
CA ASN A 89 -4.09 -3.78 -17.32
C ASN A 89 -5.18 -2.93 -17.98
N ASP A 90 -4.76 -1.85 -18.66
CA ASP A 90 -5.60 -0.86 -19.36
C ASP A 90 -6.58 -0.06 -18.47
N LYS A 91 -6.58 -0.27 -17.16
CA LYS A 91 -7.40 0.49 -16.21
C LYS A 91 -6.58 1.64 -15.60
N LYS A 92 -7.15 2.84 -15.59
CA LYS A 92 -6.58 3.98 -14.87
C LYS A 92 -6.73 3.79 -13.37
N VAL A 93 -5.63 3.85 -12.64
CA VAL A 93 -5.57 3.65 -11.18
C VAL A 93 -5.00 4.89 -10.52
N THR A 94 -5.73 5.46 -9.59
CA THR A 94 -5.26 6.57 -8.75
C THR A 94 -4.83 6.04 -7.40
N LEU A 95 -3.60 6.37 -7.01
CA LEU A 95 -2.98 6.00 -5.74
C LEU A 95 -2.85 7.24 -4.86
N THR A 96 -3.23 7.12 -3.60
CA THR A 96 -3.02 8.13 -2.57
C THR A 96 -2.93 7.45 -1.20
N HIS A 97 -2.41 8.16 -0.20
CA HIS A 97 -2.47 7.60 1.15
C HIS A 97 -3.89 7.64 1.75
N GLY A 98 -4.64 8.70 1.53
CA GLY A 98 -6.01 8.84 2.05
C GLY A 98 -6.23 10.01 3.00
N HIS A 99 -5.17 10.69 3.45
CA HIS A 99 -5.27 11.85 4.35
C HIS A 99 -5.63 13.16 3.63
N ILE A 100 -5.32 13.29 2.33
CA ILE A 100 -5.68 14.43 1.48
C ILE A 100 -6.90 14.07 0.62
N TYR A 101 -6.76 13.05 -0.20
CA TYR A 101 -7.83 12.50 -1.03
C TYR A 101 -8.26 11.15 -0.50
N ASN A 102 -9.57 10.92 -0.40
CA ASN A 102 -10.17 9.71 0.16
C ASN A 102 -11.53 9.42 -0.51
N ARG A 103 -12.23 8.39 -0.03
CA ARG A 103 -13.54 7.97 -0.60
C ARG A 103 -14.60 9.06 -0.66
N THR A 104 -14.53 10.06 0.22
CA THR A 104 -15.50 11.18 0.29
C THR A 104 -14.99 12.46 -0.36
N ASN A 105 -13.69 12.51 -0.69
CA ASN A 105 -13.02 13.63 -1.33
C ASN A 105 -12.07 13.09 -2.40
N LEU A 106 -12.62 12.67 -3.55
CA LEU A 106 -11.82 12.16 -4.66
C LEU A 106 -11.11 13.32 -5.40
N PRO A 107 -9.91 13.09 -5.97
CA PRO A 107 -9.28 14.10 -6.82
C PRO A 107 -10.07 14.30 -8.11
N GLU A 108 -9.92 15.48 -8.73
CA GLU A 108 -10.61 15.85 -9.96
C GLU A 108 -10.33 14.83 -11.09
N GLU A 109 -9.08 14.48 -11.27
CA GLU A 109 -8.66 13.43 -12.21
C GLU A 109 -8.50 12.08 -11.49
N CYS A 110 -9.62 11.42 -11.20
CA CYS A 110 -9.61 10.12 -10.53
C CYS A 110 -9.82 8.98 -11.53
N GLY A 111 -8.97 7.95 -11.44
CA GLY A 111 -9.04 6.75 -12.25
C GLY A 111 -10.28 5.87 -11.99
N GLN A 112 -10.43 4.81 -12.78
CA GLN A 112 -11.48 3.79 -12.63
C GLN A 112 -11.31 3.01 -11.31
N ILE A 113 -10.08 2.90 -10.83
CA ILE A 113 -9.74 2.30 -9.54
C ILE A 113 -9.07 3.38 -8.69
N PHE A 114 -9.58 3.57 -7.48
CA PHE A 114 -9.01 4.47 -6.48
C PHE A 114 -8.51 3.63 -5.30
N LEU A 115 -7.22 3.68 -5.03
CA LEU A 115 -6.58 2.98 -3.93
C LEU A 115 -6.09 3.97 -2.88
N SER A 116 -6.50 3.76 -1.63
CA SER A 116 -6.06 4.58 -0.49
C SER A 116 -5.85 3.74 0.77
N GLY A 117 -4.96 4.18 1.66
CA GLY A 117 -4.70 3.61 2.99
C GLY A 117 -5.30 4.43 4.12
N HIS A 118 -4.47 4.80 5.11
CA HIS A 118 -4.71 5.75 6.20
C HIS A 118 -5.74 5.32 7.25
N THR A 119 -6.86 4.76 6.86
CA THR A 119 -7.91 4.35 7.82
C THR A 119 -7.55 3.08 8.58
N HIS A 120 -6.62 2.29 8.06
CA HIS A 120 -6.21 0.96 8.52
C HIS A 120 -7.35 -0.08 8.46
N VAL A 121 -8.39 0.19 7.68
CA VAL A 121 -9.57 -0.68 7.52
C VAL A 121 -9.61 -1.18 6.08
N GLY A 122 -9.42 -2.50 5.90
CA GLY A 122 -9.48 -3.11 4.58
C GLY A 122 -10.89 -3.08 3.99
N SER A 123 -11.03 -2.61 2.75
CA SER A 123 -12.31 -2.57 2.04
C SER A 123 -12.15 -2.57 0.52
N ILE A 124 -13.15 -3.09 -0.16
CA ILE A 124 -13.34 -2.95 -1.62
C ILE A 124 -14.80 -2.65 -1.86
N GLU A 125 -15.07 -1.51 -2.48
CA GLU A 125 -16.44 -1.06 -2.79
C GLU A 125 -16.52 -0.65 -4.25
N LYS A 126 -17.61 -1.01 -4.93
CA LYS A 126 -17.93 -0.50 -6.26
C LYS A 126 -18.97 0.60 -6.13
N ILE A 127 -18.65 1.80 -6.58
CA ILE A 127 -19.53 2.97 -6.55
C ILE A 127 -19.67 3.47 -8.00
N GLY A 128 -20.82 3.20 -8.61
CA GLY A 128 -21.01 3.41 -10.05
C GLY A 128 -20.03 2.53 -10.85
N ASP A 129 -19.28 3.15 -11.75
CA ASP A 129 -18.26 2.46 -12.56
C ASP A 129 -16.86 2.45 -11.94
N ARG A 130 -16.71 3.00 -10.73
CA ARG A 130 -15.43 3.11 -10.03
C ARG A 130 -15.33 2.08 -8.92
N ILE A 131 -14.12 1.51 -8.77
CA ILE A 131 -13.76 0.70 -7.61
C ILE A 131 -12.97 1.60 -6.65
N ILE A 132 -13.41 1.67 -5.40
CA ILE A 132 -12.72 2.34 -4.31
C ILE A 132 -12.26 1.27 -3.34
N ALA A 133 -10.95 1.19 -3.09
CA ALA A 133 -10.41 0.14 -2.26
C ALA A 133 -9.31 0.63 -1.31
N ASN A 134 -9.22 -0.05 -0.18
CA ASN A 134 -8.21 0.17 0.85
C ASN A 134 -7.63 -1.19 1.25
N PRO A 135 -6.30 -1.39 1.19
CA PRO A 135 -5.69 -2.66 1.57
C PRO A 135 -5.73 -2.92 3.08
N GLY A 136 -6.16 -1.94 3.89
CA GLY A 136 -5.99 -1.97 5.34
C GLY A 136 -4.56 -1.65 5.74
N SER A 137 -4.15 -2.03 6.94
CA SER A 137 -2.78 -1.90 7.42
C SER A 137 -2.13 -3.26 7.57
N ILE A 138 -0.87 -3.38 7.15
CA ILE A 138 -0.09 -4.59 7.40
C ILE A 138 0.40 -4.69 8.85
N SER A 139 0.40 -3.57 9.60
CA SER A 139 0.96 -3.51 10.96
C SER A 139 -0.08 -3.24 12.04
N LYS A 140 -0.95 -2.27 11.85
CA LYS A 140 -1.86 -1.72 12.87
C LYS A 140 -3.33 -1.69 12.38
N PRO A 141 -3.97 -2.85 12.12
CA PRO A 141 -5.35 -2.87 11.66
C PRO A 141 -6.29 -2.22 12.68
N ARG A 142 -7.37 -1.59 12.21
CA ARG A 142 -8.39 -0.91 13.01
C ARG A 142 -9.79 -1.38 12.65
N GLY A 143 -10.79 -0.98 13.44
CA GLY A 143 -12.19 -1.26 13.14
C GLY A 143 -12.55 -2.74 13.06
N GLY A 144 -11.83 -3.62 13.76
CA GLY A 144 -12.03 -5.07 13.69
C GLY A 144 -11.50 -5.73 12.40
N SER A 145 -10.83 -4.98 11.51
CA SER A 145 -10.22 -5.57 10.33
C SER A 145 -8.96 -6.39 10.67
N SER A 146 -8.66 -7.36 9.83
CA SER A 146 -7.39 -8.10 9.90
C SER A 146 -6.27 -7.31 9.22
N ARG A 147 -5.01 -7.68 9.48
CA ARG A 147 -3.89 -7.31 8.62
C ARG A 147 -4.17 -7.84 7.22
N SER A 148 -4.00 -7.01 6.20
CA SER A 148 -4.45 -7.35 4.86
C SER A 148 -3.66 -6.64 3.77
N TYR A 149 -3.84 -7.11 2.55
CA TYR A 149 -3.30 -6.57 1.33
C TYR A 149 -4.30 -6.79 0.18
N ILE A 150 -4.16 -6.04 -0.90
CA ILE A 150 -4.96 -6.24 -2.11
C ILE A 150 -4.09 -6.88 -3.18
N ILE A 151 -4.66 -7.83 -3.91
CA ILE A 151 -4.18 -8.30 -5.21
C ILE A 151 -5.06 -7.70 -6.29
N LEU A 152 -4.42 -7.09 -7.28
CA LEU A 152 -5.05 -6.58 -8.49
C LEU A 152 -4.39 -7.26 -9.69
N ASP A 153 -5.18 -7.94 -10.52
CA ASP A 153 -4.76 -8.55 -11.78
C ASP A 153 -5.73 -8.19 -12.93
N GLU A 154 -5.66 -8.91 -14.05
CA GLU A 154 -6.50 -8.65 -15.22
C GLU A 154 -7.97 -8.95 -14.95
N GLU A 155 -8.25 -9.96 -14.14
CA GLU A 155 -9.59 -10.50 -13.90
C GLU A 155 -10.28 -9.84 -12.72
N CYS A 156 -9.53 -9.57 -11.62
CA CYS A 156 -10.14 -9.18 -10.35
C CYS A 156 -9.29 -8.24 -9.49
N ILE A 157 -9.96 -7.68 -8.50
CA ILE A 157 -9.38 -7.00 -7.35
C ILE A 157 -9.88 -7.70 -6.08
N VAL A 158 -8.96 -8.19 -5.24
CA VAL A 158 -9.30 -9.01 -4.07
C VAL A 158 -8.53 -8.54 -2.84
N LEU A 159 -9.26 -8.36 -1.74
CA LEU A 159 -8.69 -8.14 -0.41
C LEU A 159 -8.34 -9.49 0.22
N LYS A 160 -7.08 -9.69 0.59
CA LYS A 160 -6.58 -10.90 1.22
C LYS A 160 -6.03 -10.61 2.62
N LYS A 161 -6.20 -11.54 3.54
CA LYS A 161 -5.63 -11.44 4.89
C LYS A 161 -4.14 -11.81 4.87
N LEU A 162 -3.36 -11.00 5.56
CA LEU A 162 -1.99 -11.34 5.91
C LEU A 162 -2.06 -12.18 7.20
N ASN A 163 -2.01 -13.50 7.06
CA ASN A 163 -2.11 -14.40 8.20
C ASN A 163 -0.88 -14.26 9.10
N ASP A 164 -1.10 -14.19 10.41
CA ASP A 164 -0.05 -14.47 11.38
C ASP A 164 0.29 -15.97 11.22
N TYR A 165 1.58 -16.32 11.15
CA TYR A 165 1.95 -17.73 11.19
C TYR A 165 1.37 -18.32 12.48
N SER A 166 0.40 -19.24 12.35
CA SER A 166 0.13 -20.16 13.43
C SER A 166 1.36 -21.05 13.55
N CYS A 167 2.18 -20.84 14.58
CA CYS A 167 3.15 -21.84 14.97
C CYS A 167 2.37 -23.12 15.27
N ASN A 168 2.47 -24.12 14.39
CA ASN A 168 2.14 -25.50 14.70
C ASN A 168 3.29 -26.11 15.52
#